data_0c5789181a168fdfe1545233050ba59f
#
_entry.id   0c5789181a168fdfe1545233050ba59f
#
_cell.length_a   1.000
_cell.length_b   1.000
_cell.length_c   1.000
_cell.angle_alpha   90.00
_cell.angle_beta   90.00
_cell.angle_gamma   90.00
#
_symmetry.space_group_name_H-M   'P 1'
#
loop_
_entity.id
_entity.type
_entity.pdbx_description
1 polymer ?
#
loop_
_entity_poly.entity_id
_entity_poly.type
_entity_poly.pdbx_seq_one_letter_code
_entity_poly.pdbx_strand_id
1 'polypeptide(L)'
;MSLFNFFNRSRRNGQIPTSAVEGAIPVISESTFIEKEPDSKQENQASPLNEGIQLLYEFLDKNYEIKGYDDALVNPDNTHLEQNVIALKNDLERSIRKVKTFYEDFIREINFHIASRSRSGMIDIVEELTVKKETAESHISQVIEIEEQSRRNEGVGHGIIISYTRGFRNGLAAISSHLILNKNY
;
A
#
# COMPACT_ATOMS: atom_id res chain seq x y z
N MET A 1 -25.03 -56.44 14.76
CA MET A 1 -26.33 -56.80 14.15
C MET A 1 -26.42 -55.97 12.88
N SER A 2 -26.14 -56.65 11.74
CA SER A 2 -27.11 -57.21 10.80
C SER A 2 -27.83 -56.12 9.99
N LEU A 3 -27.90 -56.08 8.68
CA LEU A 3 -27.75 -56.92 7.47
C LEU A 3 -27.99 -56.03 6.26
N PHE A 4 -27.22 -56.04 5.23
CA PHE A 4 -27.32 -56.77 3.95
C PHE A 4 -28.69 -56.79 3.28
N ASN A 5 -28.61 -56.50 2.00
CA ASN A 5 -29.48 -56.85 0.86
C ASN A 5 -30.34 -55.67 0.31
N PHE A 6 -30.28 -55.35 -1.00
CA PHE A 6 -30.80 -56.17 -2.09
C PHE A 6 -30.28 -55.75 -3.45
N PHE A 7 -29.63 -56.67 -4.12
CA PHE A 7 -29.58 -56.73 -5.60
C PHE A 7 -30.97 -57.09 -6.11
N ASN A 8 -31.51 -56.35 -7.07
CA ASN A 8 -32.55 -56.85 -7.92
C ASN A 8 -32.25 -56.56 -9.37
N ARG A 9 -31.91 -57.62 -10.07
CA ARG A 9 -31.63 -57.77 -11.50
C ARG A 9 -32.94 -57.99 -12.21
N SER A 10 -33.38 -57.03 -13.04
CA SER A 10 -34.44 -57.32 -14.01
C SER A 10 -33.90 -57.10 -15.43
N ARG A 11 -33.68 -58.21 -16.09
CA ARG A 11 -33.48 -58.28 -17.57
C ARG A 11 -34.78 -57.91 -18.21
N ARG A 12 -34.79 -56.94 -19.13
CA ARG A 12 -35.74 -56.89 -20.25
C ARG A 12 -34.99 -56.66 -21.54
N ASN A 13 -35.26 -57.61 -22.38
CA ASN A 13 -34.86 -57.77 -23.78
C ASN A 13 -35.58 -56.71 -24.64
N GLY A 14 -34.93 -56.16 -25.64
CA GLY A 14 -35.70 -55.69 -26.79
C GLY A 14 -35.23 -54.42 -27.42
N GLN A 15 -34.66 -54.62 -28.59
CA GLN A 15 -34.69 -53.71 -29.78
C GLN A 15 -33.73 -52.50 -29.76
N ILE A 16 -32.74 -52.62 -30.61
CA ILE A 16 -31.89 -51.56 -31.13
C ILE A 16 -32.67 -50.82 -32.22
N PRO A 17 -32.92 -49.53 -32.11
CA PRO A 17 -33.19 -48.71 -33.27
C PRO A 17 -31.88 -48.10 -33.74
N THR A 18 -31.43 -48.50 -34.89
CA THR A 18 -30.42 -47.83 -35.69
C THR A 18 -30.99 -46.50 -36.16
N SER A 19 -30.74 -45.41 -35.44
CA SER A 19 -30.88 -44.08 -35.99
C SER A 19 -29.50 -43.44 -35.97
N ALA A 20 -28.98 -43.20 -37.16
CA ALA A 20 -27.81 -42.39 -37.40
C ALA A 20 -28.03 -41.02 -36.77
N VAL A 21 -27.31 -40.75 -35.63
CA VAL A 21 -27.19 -39.39 -35.15
C VAL A 21 -25.99 -38.79 -35.89
N GLU A 22 -26.29 -38.04 -36.95
CA GLU A 22 -25.36 -37.06 -37.48
C GLU A 22 -24.87 -36.21 -36.30
N GLY A 23 -23.62 -36.38 -35.92
CA GLY A 23 -22.96 -35.60 -34.93
C GLY A 23 -22.86 -34.15 -35.42
N ALA A 24 -23.81 -33.34 -35.02
CA ALA A 24 -23.65 -31.90 -35.15
C ALA A 24 -22.38 -31.51 -34.35
N ILE A 25 -21.33 -31.16 -35.08
CA ILE A 25 -20.13 -30.55 -34.49
C ILE A 25 -20.61 -29.30 -33.76
N PRO A 26 -20.35 -29.14 -32.44
CA PRO A 26 -20.73 -27.93 -31.72
C PRO A 26 -20.07 -26.73 -32.40
N VAL A 27 -20.86 -25.86 -33.00
CA VAL A 27 -20.38 -24.60 -33.55
C VAL A 27 -20.00 -23.70 -32.34
N ILE A 28 -18.71 -23.68 -32.02
CA ILE A 28 -18.19 -22.73 -31.05
C ILE A 28 -18.24 -21.36 -31.72
N SER A 29 -18.96 -20.43 -31.14
CA SER A 29 -19.09 -19.08 -31.70
C SER A 29 -17.72 -18.40 -31.74
N GLU A 30 -17.39 -17.71 -32.82
CA GLU A 30 -16.14 -16.94 -32.96
C GLU A 30 -15.92 -15.94 -31.80
N SER A 31 -17.00 -15.44 -31.20
CA SER A 31 -16.93 -14.55 -30.04
C SER A 31 -16.29 -15.18 -28.80
N THR A 32 -16.11 -16.51 -28.74
CA THR A 32 -15.42 -17.19 -27.64
C THR A 32 -13.91 -17.07 -27.77
N PHE A 33 -13.39 -16.74 -28.95
CA PHE A 33 -11.95 -16.57 -29.24
C PHE A 33 -11.52 -15.10 -29.37
N ILE A 34 -12.48 -14.18 -29.35
CA ILE A 34 -12.17 -12.76 -29.34
C ILE A 34 -11.94 -12.37 -27.90
N GLU A 35 -10.67 -12.25 -27.50
CA GLU A 35 -10.34 -11.48 -26.30
C GLU A 35 -10.91 -10.07 -26.50
N LYS A 36 -11.94 -9.73 -25.73
CA LYS A 36 -12.35 -8.33 -25.63
C LYS A 36 -11.14 -7.58 -25.14
N GLU A 37 -10.60 -6.68 -25.97
CA GLU A 37 -9.64 -5.72 -25.50
C GLU A 37 -10.17 -5.15 -24.17
N PRO A 38 -9.40 -5.21 -23.07
CA PRO A 38 -9.84 -4.59 -21.86
C PRO A 38 -10.09 -3.12 -22.18
N ASP A 39 -11.31 -2.65 -21.92
CA ASP A 39 -11.62 -1.22 -21.99
C ASP A 39 -10.45 -0.48 -21.37
N SER A 40 -9.74 0.29 -22.19
CA SER A 40 -8.58 1.08 -21.79
C SER A 40 -9.02 2.29 -20.98
N LYS A 41 -9.66 2.05 -19.85
CA LYS A 41 -9.50 2.88 -18.68
C LYS A 41 -8.20 2.43 -18.02
N GLN A 42 -7.10 2.91 -18.56
CA GLN A 42 -5.90 3.09 -17.76
C GLN A 42 -6.26 4.10 -16.66
N GLU A 43 -6.94 3.63 -15.62
CA GLU A 43 -6.69 4.17 -14.32
C GLU A 43 -5.18 3.98 -14.13
N ASN A 44 -4.47 5.10 -13.94
CA ASN A 44 -3.11 5.10 -13.44
C ASN A 44 -3.14 4.42 -12.07
N GLN A 45 -3.19 3.09 -12.06
CA GLN A 45 -2.89 2.31 -10.88
C GLN A 45 -1.39 2.51 -10.67
N ALA A 46 -1.07 3.46 -9.79
CA ALA A 46 0.27 3.60 -9.27
C ALA A 46 0.74 2.19 -8.88
N SER A 47 1.89 1.77 -9.38
CA SER A 47 2.38 0.44 -9.08
C SER A 47 2.44 0.31 -7.54
N PRO A 48 2.08 -0.84 -6.95
CA PRO A 48 2.11 -1.03 -5.48
C PRO A 48 3.43 -0.63 -4.84
N LEU A 49 4.51 -0.71 -5.58
CA LEU A 49 5.85 -0.23 -5.20
C LEU A 49 5.91 1.28 -4.93
N ASN A 50 5.23 2.08 -5.74
CA ASN A 50 5.21 3.53 -5.55
C ASN A 50 4.30 3.94 -4.40
N GLU A 51 3.24 3.18 -4.11
CA GLU A 51 2.34 3.46 -2.99
C GLU A 51 3.05 3.40 -1.63
N GLY A 52 4.03 2.49 -1.47
CA GLY A 52 4.76 2.34 -0.21
C GLY A 52 5.54 3.61 0.18
N ILE A 53 6.42 4.11 -0.69
CA ILE A 53 7.22 5.30 -0.41
C ILE A 53 6.37 6.58 -0.46
N GLN A 54 5.33 6.60 -1.29
CA GLN A 54 4.40 7.71 -1.39
C GLN A 54 3.72 8.03 -0.05
N LEU A 55 3.33 7.01 0.72
CA LEU A 55 2.79 7.18 2.07
C LEU A 55 3.72 7.95 3.01
N LEU A 56 5.03 7.72 2.90
CA LEU A 56 6.01 8.45 3.70
C LEU A 56 6.13 9.91 3.22
N TYR A 57 6.20 10.13 1.92
CA TYR A 57 6.26 11.49 1.38
C TYR A 57 4.99 12.28 1.67
N GLU A 58 3.81 11.68 1.53
CA GLU A 58 2.55 12.33 1.93
C GLU A 58 2.51 12.71 3.40
N PHE A 59 3.15 11.92 4.27
CA PHE A 59 3.31 12.30 5.66
C PHE A 59 4.27 13.49 5.81
N LEU A 60 5.41 13.51 5.10
CA LEU A 60 6.43 14.55 5.20
C LEU A 60 5.98 15.89 4.58
N ASP A 61 5.12 15.85 3.57
CA ASP A 61 4.66 17.02 2.81
C ASP A 61 3.48 17.77 3.47
N LYS A 62 2.93 17.24 4.56
CA LYS A 62 1.85 17.93 5.29
C LYS A 62 2.29 19.28 5.82
N ASN A 63 1.35 20.23 5.84
CA ASN A 63 1.63 21.55 6.40
C ASN A 63 1.60 21.53 7.93
N TYR A 64 2.72 21.23 8.53
CA TYR A 64 2.86 21.17 9.99
C TYR A 64 2.90 22.56 10.65
N GLU A 65 3.19 23.61 9.92
CA GLU A 65 3.15 24.97 10.45
C GLU A 65 1.73 25.40 10.77
N ILE A 66 0.79 25.17 9.85
CA ILE A 66 -0.64 25.43 10.09
C ILE A 66 -1.13 24.59 11.27
N LYS A 67 -0.79 23.29 11.27
CA LYS A 67 -1.17 22.41 12.38
C LYS A 67 -0.69 22.92 13.73
N GLY A 68 0.58 23.34 13.82
CA GLY A 68 1.15 23.89 15.06
C GLY A 68 0.43 25.17 15.50
N TYR A 69 0.13 26.05 14.54
CA TYR A 69 -0.61 27.27 14.81
C TYR A 69 -2.01 27.01 15.40
N ASP A 70 -2.77 26.10 14.78
CA ASP A 70 -4.11 25.73 15.22
C ASP A 70 -4.08 25.07 16.61
N ASP A 71 -3.13 24.18 16.85
CA ASP A 71 -2.95 23.50 18.15
C ASP A 71 -2.65 24.52 19.27
N ALA A 72 -1.88 25.59 18.99
CA ALA A 72 -1.63 26.66 19.96
C ALA A 72 -2.88 27.48 20.27
N LEU A 73 -3.78 27.68 19.30
CA LEU A 73 -5.07 28.36 19.55
C LEU A 73 -5.99 27.52 20.44
N VAL A 74 -5.89 26.21 20.37
CA VAL A 74 -6.69 25.28 21.21
C VAL A 74 -6.14 25.23 22.63
N ASN A 75 -4.85 25.07 22.78
CA ASN A 75 -4.18 25.01 24.10
C ASN A 75 -2.80 25.66 24.07
N PRO A 76 -2.68 26.93 24.49
CA PRO A 76 -1.45 27.72 24.42
C PRO A 76 -0.45 27.37 25.54
N ASP A 77 -0.21 26.09 25.80
CA ASP A 77 0.69 25.63 26.85
C ASP A 77 1.94 24.95 26.28
N ASN A 78 3.10 25.22 26.91
CA ASN A 78 4.37 24.67 26.48
C ASN A 78 4.43 23.14 26.65
N THR A 79 3.76 22.61 27.68
CA THR A 79 3.66 21.16 27.90
C THR A 79 2.88 20.50 26.75
N HIS A 80 1.83 21.18 26.25
CA HIS A 80 1.08 20.74 25.08
C HIS A 80 1.96 20.70 23.81
N LEU A 81 2.78 21.74 23.59
CA LEU A 81 3.75 21.76 22.52
C LEU A 81 4.70 20.53 22.57
N GLU A 82 5.29 20.26 23.74
CA GLU A 82 6.22 19.15 23.94
C GLU A 82 5.57 17.80 23.69
N GLN A 83 4.37 17.58 24.21
CA GLN A 83 3.60 16.34 23.97
C GLN A 83 3.28 16.14 22.49
N ASN A 84 2.87 17.17 21.77
CA ASN A 84 2.58 17.09 20.35
C ASN A 84 3.84 16.86 19.50
N VAL A 85 4.98 17.44 19.88
CA VAL A 85 6.27 17.16 19.22
C VAL A 85 6.66 15.69 19.40
N ILE A 86 6.50 15.13 20.61
CA ILE A 86 6.75 13.71 20.86
C ILE A 86 5.79 12.84 20.04
N ALA A 87 4.51 13.18 20.02
CA ALA A 87 3.51 12.45 19.23
C ALA A 87 3.86 12.48 17.74
N LEU A 88 4.28 13.63 17.20
CA LEU A 88 4.66 13.79 15.80
C LEU A 88 5.91 12.95 15.44
N LYS A 89 6.91 12.90 16.33
CA LYS A 89 8.08 12.02 16.17
C LYS A 89 7.68 10.54 16.14
N ASN A 90 6.80 10.13 17.05
CA ASN A 90 6.30 8.76 17.09
C ASN A 90 5.48 8.39 15.83
N ASP A 91 4.72 9.33 15.28
CA ASP A 91 3.96 9.14 14.04
C ASP A 91 4.88 9.00 12.83
N LEU A 92 5.94 9.80 12.76
CA LEU A 92 6.98 9.68 11.74
C LEU A 92 7.66 8.30 11.82
N GLU A 93 8.10 7.89 13.00
CA GLU A 93 8.74 6.57 13.20
C GLU A 93 7.80 5.43 12.80
N ARG A 94 6.51 5.54 13.15
CA ARG A 94 5.49 4.56 12.76
C ARG A 94 5.31 4.49 11.24
N SER A 95 5.31 5.64 10.57
CA SER A 95 5.21 5.73 9.11
C SER A 95 6.43 5.11 8.44
N ILE A 96 7.63 5.45 8.88
CA ILE A 96 8.89 4.85 8.40
C ILE A 96 8.87 3.32 8.57
N ARG A 97 8.49 2.83 9.75
CA ARG A 97 8.45 1.39 10.04
C ARG A 97 7.46 0.65 9.13
N LYS A 98 6.28 1.22 8.88
CA LYS A 98 5.30 0.63 7.97
C LYS A 98 5.85 0.47 6.56
N VAL A 99 6.47 1.53 6.03
CA VAL A 99 7.01 1.54 4.67
C VAL A 99 8.21 0.59 4.55
N LYS A 100 9.07 0.57 5.55
CA LYS A 100 10.22 -0.35 5.61
C LYS A 100 9.79 -1.82 5.61
N THR A 101 8.83 -2.18 6.48
CA THR A 101 8.28 -3.54 6.53
C THR A 101 7.65 -3.93 5.20
N PHE A 102 6.91 -3.03 4.56
CA PHE A 102 6.34 -3.27 3.24
C PHE A 102 7.42 -3.66 2.20
N TYR A 103 8.52 -2.90 2.11
CA TYR A 103 9.58 -3.22 1.15
C TYR A 103 10.37 -4.47 1.52
N GLU A 104 10.61 -4.73 2.80
CA GLU A 104 11.28 -5.96 3.25
C GLU A 104 10.47 -7.21 2.86
N ASP A 105 9.15 -7.18 3.06
CA ASP A 105 8.27 -8.28 2.68
C ASP A 105 8.17 -8.43 1.16
N PHE A 106 8.04 -7.32 0.44
CA PHE A 106 8.00 -7.30 -1.02
C PHE A 106 9.29 -7.86 -1.66
N ILE A 107 10.47 -7.47 -1.17
CA ILE A 107 11.75 -8.00 -1.65
C ILE A 107 11.87 -9.50 -1.36
N ARG A 108 11.37 -9.96 -0.20
CA ARG A 108 11.35 -11.39 0.15
C ARG A 108 10.48 -12.18 -0.81
N GLU A 109 9.29 -11.68 -1.13
CA GLU A 109 8.36 -12.30 -2.08
C GLU A 109 8.95 -12.35 -3.49
N ILE A 110 9.53 -11.25 -3.98
CA ILE A 110 10.18 -11.19 -5.29
C ILE A 110 11.34 -12.19 -5.37
N ASN A 111 12.19 -12.29 -4.35
CA ASN A 111 13.29 -13.23 -4.33
C ASN A 111 12.79 -14.68 -4.44
N PHE A 112 11.69 -15.03 -3.77
CA PHE A 112 11.05 -16.32 -3.91
C PHE A 112 10.57 -16.56 -5.35
N HIS A 113 9.92 -15.58 -5.97
CA HIS A 113 9.47 -15.69 -7.36
C HIS A 113 10.62 -15.80 -8.36
N ILE A 114 11.68 -15.01 -8.22
CA ILE A 114 12.87 -15.09 -9.04
C ILE A 114 13.44 -16.53 -8.98
N ALA A 115 13.65 -17.06 -7.76
CA ALA A 115 14.19 -18.42 -7.59
C ALA A 115 13.29 -19.50 -8.19
N SER A 116 11.97 -19.35 -8.10
CA SER A 116 11.00 -20.28 -8.67
C SER A 116 10.99 -20.23 -10.20
N ARG A 117 10.95 -19.04 -10.80
CA ARG A 117 10.89 -18.85 -12.26
C ARG A 117 12.21 -19.20 -12.95
N SER A 118 13.34 -18.91 -12.31
CA SER A 118 14.67 -19.35 -12.80
C SER A 118 14.75 -20.86 -12.97
N ARG A 119 14.22 -21.63 -12.01
CA ARG A 119 14.18 -23.10 -12.10
C ARG A 119 13.29 -23.62 -13.23
N SER A 120 12.29 -22.82 -13.61
CA SER A 120 11.37 -23.15 -14.71
C SER A 120 11.84 -22.62 -16.06
N GLY A 121 13.02 -21.97 -16.15
CA GLY A 121 13.57 -21.42 -17.40
C GLY A 121 12.84 -20.19 -17.93
N MET A 122 12.06 -19.50 -17.12
CA MET A 122 11.29 -18.29 -17.51
C MET A 122 12.16 -17.03 -17.41
N ILE A 123 13.11 -16.87 -18.34
CA ILE A 123 14.15 -15.83 -18.29
C ILE A 123 13.53 -14.42 -18.31
N ASP A 124 12.62 -14.16 -19.22
CA ASP A 124 11.98 -12.83 -19.38
C ASP A 124 11.30 -12.37 -18.08
N ILE A 125 10.59 -13.29 -17.41
CA ILE A 125 9.92 -13.00 -16.15
C ILE A 125 10.94 -12.74 -15.03
N VAL A 126 12.05 -13.46 -15.03
CA VAL A 126 13.14 -13.25 -14.05
C VAL A 126 13.76 -11.87 -14.22
N GLU A 127 13.98 -11.43 -15.45
CA GLU A 127 14.49 -10.08 -15.74
C GLU A 127 13.53 -8.99 -15.26
N GLU A 128 12.23 -9.12 -15.56
CA GLU A 128 11.21 -8.18 -15.09
C GLU A 128 11.17 -8.11 -13.54
N LEU A 129 11.19 -9.25 -12.87
CA LEU A 129 11.19 -9.32 -11.42
C LEU A 129 12.48 -8.73 -10.82
N THR A 130 13.60 -8.87 -11.50
CA THR A 130 14.87 -8.29 -11.06
C THR A 130 14.83 -6.77 -11.08
N VAL A 131 14.28 -6.16 -12.13
CA VAL A 131 14.09 -4.71 -12.20
C VAL A 131 13.15 -4.21 -11.10
N LYS A 132 12.06 -4.93 -10.83
CA LYS A 132 11.15 -4.59 -9.71
C LYS A 132 11.84 -4.67 -8.35
N LYS A 133 12.70 -5.67 -8.17
CA LYS A 133 13.52 -5.82 -6.96
C LYS A 133 14.47 -4.63 -6.78
N GLU A 134 15.23 -4.28 -7.82
CA GLU A 134 16.16 -3.15 -7.78
C GLU A 134 15.45 -1.83 -7.43
N THR A 135 14.26 -1.62 -7.98
CA THR A 135 13.42 -0.46 -7.61
C THR A 135 13.05 -0.48 -6.13
N ALA A 136 12.62 -1.63 -5.60
CA ALA A 136 12.26 -1.77 -4.19
C ALA A 136 13.49 -1.57 -3.26
N GLU A 137 14.65 -2.07 -3.65
CA GLU A 137 15.92 -1.88 -2.93
C GLU A 137 16.36 -0.42 -2.92
N SER A 138 16.13 0.31 -4.00
CA SER A 138 16.36 1.77 -4.06
C SER A 138 15.43 2.51 -3.10
N HIS A 139 14.15 2.18 -3.09
CA HIS A 139 13.16 2.83 -2.21
C HIS A 139 13.46 2.55 -0.73
N ILE A 140 13.74 1.30 -0.36
CA ILE A 140 14.06 0.98 1.04
C ILE A 140 15.33 1.69 1.51
N SER A 141 16.32 1.88 0.63
CA SER A 141 17.54 2.62 0.93
C SER A 141 17.24 4.08 1.27
N GLN A 142 16.34 4.73 0.52
CA GLN A 142 15.89 6.09 0.80
C GLN A 142 15.14 6.17 2.14
N VAL A 143 14.29 5.19 2.45
CA VAL A 143 13.56 5.13 3.72
C VAL A 143 14.51 4.98 4.90
N ILE A 144 15.55 4.14 4.77
CA ILE A 144 16.58 3.96 5.79
C ILE A 144 17.38 5.26 6.01
N GLU A 145 17.72 5.97 4.95
CA GLU A 145 18.39 7.26 5.05
C GLU A 145 17.55 8.28 5.82
N ILE A 146 16.25 8.39 5.50
CA ILE A 146 15.31 9.27 6.22
C ILE A 146 15.22 8.85 7.70
N GLU A 147 15.18 7.55 8.00
CA GLU A 147 15.19 7.03 9.37
C GLU A 147 16.42 7.46 10.16
N GLU A 148 17.61 7.30 9.58
CA GLU A 148 18.88 7.65 10.21
C GLU A 148 19.03 9.15 10.43
N GLN A 149 18.66 9.96 9.44
CA GLN A 149 18.65 11.43 9.55
C GLN A 149 17.69 11.88 10.67
N SER A 150 16.49 11.31 10.71
CA SER A 150 15.47 11.63 11.73
C SER A 150 15.95 11.29 13.14
N ARG A 151 16.66 10.18 13.33
CA ARG A 151 17.26 9.81 14.62
C ARG A 151 18.32 10.80 15.10
N ARG A 152 19.06 11.42 14.16
CA ARG A 152 20.04 12.47 14.47
C ARG A 152 19.42 13.86 14.60
N ASN A 153 18.10 14.00 14.49
CA ASN A 153 17.37 15.26 14.38
C ASN A 153 17.87 16.10 13.19
N GLU A 154 18.04 15.47 12.05
CA GLU A 154 18.47 16.06 10.78
C GLU A 154 17.47 15.75 9.66
N GLY A 155 17.69 16.34 8.47
CA GLY A 155 16.96 16.07 7.27
C GLY A 155 15.48 16.46 7.32
N VAL A 156 14.70 15.85 6.44
CA VAL A 156 13.27 16.19 6.24
C VAL A 156 12.41 15.88 7.46
N GLY A 157 12.71 14.82 8.19
CA GLY A 157 11.99 14.45 9.41
C GLY A 157 12.16 15.49 10.53
N HIS A 158 13.34 16.10 10.65
CA HIS A 158 13.54 17.21 11.59
C HIS A 158 12.87 18.50 11.10
N GLY A 159 12.83 18.72 9.80
CA GLY A 159 12.14 19.85 9.17
C GLY A 159 10.68 19.97 9.57
N ILE A 160 9.95 18.85 9.67
CA ILE A 160 8.54 18.88 10.10
C ILE A 160 8.40 19.29 11.57
N ILE A 161 9.33 18.91 12.43
CA ILE A 161 9.33 19.30 13.86
C ILE A 161 9.60 20.81 14.00
N ILE A 162 10.55 21.34 13.24
CA ILE A 162 10.82 22.78 13.19
C ILE A 162 9.59 23.55 12.70
N SER A 163 8.98 23.08 11.62
CA SER A 163 7.79 23.70 11.02
C SER A 163 6.63 23.75 12.00
N TYR A 164 6.33 22.62 12.66
CA TYR A 164 5.31 22.53 13.69
C TYR A 164 5.58 23.49 14.87
N THR A 165 6.80 23.47 15.40
CA THR A 165 7.19 24.33 16.53
C THR A 165 7.10 25.82 16.18
N ARG A 166 7.50 26.19 14.95
CA ARG A 166 7.36 27.56 14.45
C ARG A 166 5.89 27.98 14.38
N GLY A 167 5.03 27.11 13.81
CA GLY A 167 3.59 27.37 13.77
C GLY A 167 2.99 27.57 15.15
N PHE A 168 3.33 26.70 16.09
CA PHE A 168 2.84 26.81 17.48
C PHE A 168 3.25 28.15 18.13
N ARG A 169 4.51 28.57 17.96
CA ARG A 169 4.99 29.88 18.47
C ARG A 169 4.29 31.05 17.81
N ASN A 170 3.97 30.96 16.52
CA ASN A 170 3.20 31.97 15.80
C ASN A 170 1.77 32.07 16.37
N GLY A 171 1.14 30.95 16.68
CA GLY A 171 -0.18 30.91 17.35
C GLY A 171 -0.15 31.56 18.73
N LEU A 172 0.88 31.26 19.56
CA LEU A 172 1.05 31.94 20.86
C LEU A 172 1.22 33.46 20.71
N ALA A 173 2.00 33.90 19.71
CA ALA A 173 2.18 35.32 19.43
C ALA A 173 0.85 36.00 19.02
N ALA A 174 0.03 35.33 18.21
CA ALA A 174 -1.27 35.82 17.80
C ALA A 174 -2.22 36.01 19.01
N ILE A 175 -2.30 35.02 19.90
CA ILE A 175 -3.08 35.09 21.15
C ILE A 175 -2.61 36.28 22.00
N SER A 176 -1.30 36.41 22.21
CA SER A 176 -0.72 37.47 23.01
C SER A 176 -1.03 38.86 22.45
N SER A 177 -0.92 39.04 21.13
CA SER A 177 -1.26 40.29 20.44
C SER A 177 -2.74 40.65 20.62
N HIS A 178 -3.62 39.67 20.46
CA HIS A 178 -5.06 39.86 20.64
C HIS A 178 -5.42 40.28 22.07
N LEU A 179 -4.80 39.68 23.08
CA LEU A 179 -5.02 40.02 24.50
C LEU A 179 -4.55 41.44 24.84
N ILE A 180 -3.44 41.90 24.24
CA ILE A 180 -2.91 43.26 24.43
C ILE A 180 -3.87 44.29 23.81
N LEU A 181 -4.31 44.04 22.58
CA LEU A 181 -5.22 44.95 21.90
C LEU A 181 -6.56 45.11 22.63
N ASN A 182 -7.10 44.03 23.18
CA ASN A 182 -8.38 44.06 23.90
C ASN A 182 -8.29 44.67 25.32
N LYS A 183 -7.10 44.83 25.89
CA LYS A 183 -6.91 45.53 27.19
C LYS A 183 -6.85 47.04 27.07
N ASN A 184 -6.74 47.59 25.88
CA ASN A 184 -6.61 49.04 25.64
C ASN A 184 -7.97 49.70 25.31
N TYR A 185 -9.07 49.02 25.57
CA TYR A 185 -10.43 49.50 25.55
C TYR A 185 -11.08 49.20 26.91
#